data_0f48e2cfda87f12c30c651faa1921a12
#
_entry.id   0f48e2cfda87f12c30c651faa1921a12
#
_cell.length_a   1.000
_cell.length_b   1.000
_cell.length_c   1.000
_cell.angle_alpha   90.00
_cell.angle_beta   90.00
_cell.angle_gamma   90.00
#
_symmetry.space_group_name_H-M   'P 1'
#
loop_
_entity.id
_entity.type
_entity.pdbx_description
1 polymer ?
#
loop_
_entity_poly.entity_id
_entity_poly.type
_entity_poly.pdbx_seq_one_letter_code
_entity_poly.pdbx_strand_id
1 'polypeptide(L)'
;ILDKHCDLVLVGDSLGSVLYDYKSTKEVTLDTMINHSKSVRLGVKKSFMVVDMPYNTYRNSKEALKNARLVMKKTKCDAVKLEGGKKIISIVKSLVKNKIPVMGHLGILPQTEKKFTFKGKKLIERNRILNDAKLLEAAGIFSVVLECVETKLAKKISFQLKIPTIGIGSSVNCDGQVLVIDDLIGLSESKFKFAKRYANTSKVIDNAVR
;
A
#
# COMPACT_ATOMS: atom_id res chain seq x y z
N ILE A 1 6.93 -11.56 -14.39
CA ILE A 1 5.98 -12.64 -14.00
C ILE A 1 4.68 -11.98 -13.54
N LEU A 2 4.68 -11.14 -12.51
CA LEU A 2 3.47 -10.56 -11.90
C LEU A 2 2.56 -9.84 -12.91
N ASP A 3 3.12 -9.12 -13.86
CA ASP A 3 2.39 -8.34 -14.89
C ASP A 3 1.38 -9.15 -15.73
N LYS A 4 1.46 -10.48 -15.69
CA LYS A 4 0.52 -11.38 -16.36
C LYS A 4 -0.64 -11.84 -15.50
N HIS A 5 -0.55 -11.63 -14.19
CA HIS A 5 -1.42 -12.24 -13.20
C HIS A 5 -2.07 -11.23 -12.24
N CYS A 6 -1.67 -9.96 -12.31
CA CYS A 6 -2.16 -8.92 -11.41
C CYS A 6 -2.75 -7.75 -12.21
N ASP A 7 -3.90 -7.23 -11.78
CA ASP A 7 -4.46 -5.99 -12.32
C ASP A 7 -3.65 -4.78 -11.87
N LEU A 8 -3.05 -4.86 -10.67
CA LEU A 8 -2.28 -3.81 -10.06
C LEU A 8 -0.99 -4.36 -9.43
N VAL A 9 0.11 -3.66 -9.63
CA VAL A 9 1.39 -3.90 -8.95
C VAL A 9 1.71 -2.71 -8.05
N LEU A 10 1.84 -2.98 -6.75
CA LEU A 10 2.21 -1.97 -5.76
C LEU A 10 3.71 -2.08 -5.44
N VAL A 11 4.44 -1.00 -5.67
CA VAL A 11 5.81 -0.86 -5.16
C VAL A 11 5.72 -0.25 -3.78
N GLY A 12 5.77 -1.11 -2.76
CA GLY A 12 5.56 -0.75 -1.37
C GLY A 12 6.84 -0.36 -0.64
N ASP A 13 6.76 0.57 0.31
CA ASP A 13 7.88 0.93 1.19
C ASP A 13 8.25 -0.21 2.17
N SER A 14 7.44 -1.27 2.24
CA SER A 14 7.79 -2.55 2.86
C SER A 14 9.08 -3.16 2.29
N LEU A 15 9.52 -2.75 1.09
CA LEU A 15 10.84 -3.12 0.55
C LEU A 15 11.97 -2.84 1.53
N GLY A 16 11.82 -1.85 2.41
CA GLY A 16 12.80 -1.53 3.45
C GLY A 16 13.08 -2.71 4.36
N SER A 17 12.04 -3.38 4.87
CA SER A 17 12.20 -4.56 5.72
C SER A 17 12.45 -5.84 4.94
N VAL A 18 11.94 -5.95 3.71
CA VAL A 18 12.02 -7.18 2.91
C VAL A 18 13.37 -7.33 2.21
N LEU A 19 13.94 -6.22 1.72
CA LEU A 19 15.17 -6.25 0.89
C LEU A 19 16.38 -5.61 1.55
N TYR A 20 16.19 -4.69 2.51
CA TYR A 20 17.27 -3.90 3.10
C TYR A 20 17.47 -4.12 4.60
N ASP A 21 16.70 -5.03 5.21
CA ASP A 21 16.72 -5.31 6.67
C ASP A 21 16.49 -4.07 7.56
N TYR A 22 15.74 -3.09 7.03
CA TYR A 22 15.37 -1.92 7.82
C TYR A 22 14.38 -2.29 8.92
N LYS A 23 14.56 -1.72 10.09
CA LYS A 23 13.66 -1.93 11.24
C LYS A 23 12.31 -1.21 11.09
N SER A 24 12.24 -0.26 10.18
CA SER A 24 11.03 0.55 9.96
C SER A 24 10.96 1.05 8.51
N THR A 25 9.75 1.12 7.95
CA THR A 25 9.50 1.77 6.65
C THR A 25 9.88 3.26 6.64
N LYS A 26 10.06 3.88 7.83
CA LYS A 26 10.52 5.27 7.96
C LYS A 26 11.95 5.51 7.43
N GLU A 27 12.74 4.46 7.32
CA GLU A 27 14.12 4.53 6.81
C GLU A 27 14.18 4.57 5.29
N VAL A 28 13.07 4.21 4.63
CA VAL A 28 12.96 4.24 3.18
C VAL A 28 12.90 5.68 2.67
N THR A 29 13.84 6.02 1.80
CA THR A 29 13.91 7.36 1.19
C THR A 29 13.12 7.45 -0.11
N LEU A 30 12.82 8.67 -0.56
CA LEU A 30 12.20 8.90 -1.86
C LEU A 30 13.06 8.36 -3.01
N ASP A 31 14.38 8.52 -2.92
CA ASP A 31 15.32 8.03 -3.93
C ASP A 31 15.36 6.51 -3.97
N THR A 32 15.30 5.82 -2.82
CA THR A 32 15.16 4.36 -2.74
C THR A 32 13.90 3.91 -3.49
N MET A 33 12.75 4.53 -3.20
CA MET A 33 11.49 4.21 -3.88
C MET A 33 11.57 4.45 -5.38
N ILE A 34 12.12 5.58 -5.81
CA ILE A 34 12.28 5.90 -7.24
C ILE A 34 13.17 4.87 -7.93
N ASN A 35 14.31 4.53 -7.37
CA ASN A 35 15.27 3.61 -8.00
C ASN A 35 14.68 2.19 -8.11
N HIS A 36 14.05 1.70 -7.04
CA HIS A 36 13.39 0.39 -7.06
C HIS A 36 12.21 0.38 -8.07
N SER A 37 11.40 1.42 -8.06
CA SER A 37 10.25 1.55 -8.96
C SER A 37 10.65 1.61 -10.44
N LYS A 38 11.80 2.21 -10.79
CA LYS A 38 12.33 2.17 -12.16
C LYS A 38 12.61 0.73 -12.59
N SER A 39 13.22 -0.07 -11.72
CA SER A 39 13.49 -1.49 -11.99
C SER A 39 12.20 -2.29 -12.17
N VAL A 40 11.22 -2.07 -11.29
CA VAL A 40 9.90 -2.71 -11.41
C VAL A 40 9.20 -2.33 -12.71
N ARG A 41 9.26 -1.04 -13.13
CA ARG A 41 8.65 -0.55 -14.37
C ARG A 41 9.18 -1.27 -15.62
N LEU A 42 10.43 -1.72 -15.62
CA LEU A 42 10.97 -2.48 -16.74
C LEU A 42 10.20 -3.79 -16.96
N GLY A 43 9.73 -4.42 -15.90
CA GLY A 43 8.97 -5.67 -15.94
C GLY A 43 7.45 -5.51 -16.01
N VAL A 44 6.91 -4.33 -15.67
CA VAL A 44 5.46 -4.05 -15.64
C VAL A 44 5.07 -3.28 -16.90
N LYS A 45 4.22 -3.87 -17.75
CA LYS A 45 3.79 -3.31 -19.03
C LYS A 45 2.27 -3.15 -19.13
N LYS A 46 1.51 -4.04 -18.46
CA LYS A 46 0.05 -4.13 -18.53
C LYS A 46 -0.62 -3.71 -17.22
N SER A 47 -0.09 -4.20 -16.09
CA SER A 47 -0.66 -3.93 -14.77
C SER A 47 -0.55 -2.45 -14.40
N PHE A 48 -1.54 -1.94 -13.70
CA PHE A 48 -1.54 -0.58 -13.15
C PHE A 48 -0.49 -0.48 -12.03
N MET A 49 0.50 0.37 -12.20
CA MET A 49 1.62 0.46 -11.26
C MET A 49 1.44 1.60 -10.27
N VAL A 50 1.33 1.28 -9.01
CA VAL A 50 1.25 2.23 -7.89
C VAL A 50 2.57 2.27 -7.13
N VAL A 51 3.01 3.45 -6.70
CA VAL A 51 4.24 3.64 -5.90
C VAL A 51 3.90 4.31 -4.58
N ASP A 52 4.40 3.74 -3.48
CA ASP A 52 4.28 4.35 -2.16
C ASP A 52 5.06 5.66 -2.07
N MET A 53 4.40 6.67 -1.51
CA MET A 53 5.08 7.86 -1.03
C MET A 53 5.67 7.56 0.36
N PRO A 54 7.01 7.56 0.52
CA PRO A 54 7.63 7.21 1.80
C PRO A 54 7.29 8.21 2.91
N TYR A 55 7.50 7.78 4.14
CA TYR A 55 7.35 8.61 5.33
C TYR A 55 8.07 9.97 5.16
N ASN A 56 7.47 11.04 5.66
CA ASN A 56 7.97 12.42 5.58
C ASN A 56 8.09 13.03 4.18
N THR A 57 7.59 12.42 3.13
CA THR A 57 7.66 12.97 1.76
C THR A 57 6.38 13.70 1.32
N TYR A 58 5.37 13.76 2.19
CA TYR A 58 4.08 14.41 1.93
C TYR A 58 3.50 15.12 3.17
N ARG A 59 4.36 15.85 3.92
CA ARG A 59 3.95 16.58 5.15
C ARG A 59 2.95 17.71 4.92
N ASN A 60 2.93 18.26 3.71
CA ASN A 60 1.99 19.29 3.28
C ASN A 60 1.72 19.17 1.76
N SER A 61 0.71 19.87 1.26
CA SER A 61 0.27 19.78 -0.13
C SER A 61 1.35 20.19 -1.14
N LYS A 62 2.17 21.19 -0.84
CA LYS A 62 3.25 21.65 -1.74
C LYS A 62 4.35 20.61 -1.89
N GLU A 63 4.79 20.07 -0.78
CA GLU A 63 5.82 19.01 -0.75
C GLU A 63 5.29 17.72 -1.41
N ALA A 64 4.08 17.28 -1.06
CA ALA A 64 3.44 16.12 -1.65
C ALA A 64 3.34 16.22 -3.17
N LEU A 65 2.89 17.38 -3.68
CA LEU A 65 2.77 17.60 -5.11
C LEU A 65 4.12 17.58 -5.83
N LYS A 66 5.15 18.23 -5.25
CA LYS A 66 6.53 18.21 -5.79
C LYS A 66 7.03 16.77 -5.89
N ASN A 67 6.93 16.02 -4.79
CA ASN A 67 7.48 14.67 -4.68
C ASN A 67 6.69 13.65 -5.52
N ALA A 68 5.36 13.72 -5.53
CA ALA A 68 4.54 12.84 -6.37
C ALA A 68 4.81 13.06 -7.87
N ARG A 69 4.94 14.33 -8.32
CA ARG A 69 5.34 14.63 -9.70
C ARG A 69 6.72 14.06 -10.04
N LEU A 70 7.67 14.14 -9.11
CA LEU A 70 9.01 13.57 -9.29
C LEU A 70 8.95 12.06 -9.43
N VAL A 71 8.22 11.37 -8.53
CA VAL A 71 8.00 9.92 -8.59
C VAL A 71 7.40 9.53 -9.93
N MET A 72 6.25 10.09 -10.31
CA MET A 72 5.56 9.76 -11.57
C MET A 72 6.44 10.03 -12.80
N LYS A 73 7.14 11.16 -12.83
CA LYS A 73 8.06 11.50 -13.94
C LYS A 73 9.20 10.49 -14.08
N LYS A 74 9.82 10.10 -12.96
CA LYS A 74 11.03 9.25 -12.95
C LYS A 74 10.73 7.77 -13.11
N THR A 75 9.60 7.30 -12.60
CA THR A 75 9.24 5.88 -12.57
C THR A 75 8.25 5.48 -13.63
N LYS A 76 7.52 6.46 -14.20
CA LYS A 76 6.39 6.23 -15.12
C LYS A 76 5.29 5.38 -14.48
N CYS A 77 5.13 5.46 -13.14
CA CYS A 77 4.01 4.84 -12.46
C CYS A 77 2.70 5.56 -12.80
N ASP A 78 1.60 4.84 -12.61
CA ASP A 78 0.26 5.29 -12.96
C ASP A 78 -0.40 6.06 -11.80
N ALA A 79 0.04 5.79 -10.56
CA ALA A 79 -0.49 6.42 -9.34
C ALA A 79 0.51 6.40 -8.19
N VAL A 80 0.19 7.16 -7.13
CA VAL A 80 0.92 7.10 -5.85
C VAL A 80 0.00 6.64 -4.72
N LYS A 81 0.56 5.99 -3.67
CA LYS A 81 -0.18 5.61 -2.47
C LYS A 81 0.27 6.48 -1.28
N LEU A 82 -0.69 6.91 -0.45
CA LEU A 82 -0.47 7.69 0.76
C LEU A 82 -1.17 7.04 1.95
N GLU A 83 -0.50 7.02 3.10
CA GLU A 83 -1.06 6.53 4.37
C GLU A 83 -1.72 7.64 5.16
N GLY A 84 -2.92 7.36 5.67
CA GLY A 84 -3.65 8.23 6.60
C GLY A 84 -5.09 8.48 6.19
N GLY A 85 -5.85 9.05 7.13
CA GLY A 85 -7.26 9.41 6.96
C GLY A 85 -7.45 10.94 6.91
N LYS A 86 -8.31 11.47 7.80
CA LYS A 86 -8.68 12.89 7.85
C LYS A 86 -7.50 13.87 7.76
N LYS A 87 -6.35 13.51 8.34
CA LYS A 87 -5.16 14.40 8.39
C LYS A 87 -4.55 14.69 7.03
N ILE A 88 -4.72 13.82 6.03
CA ILE A 88 -4.13 13.99 4.70
C ILE A 88 -5.11 14.43 3.63
N ILE A 89 -6.36 14.74 3.98
CA ILE A 89 -7.42 15.09 3.00
C ILE A 89 -7.05 16.29 2.14
N SER A 90 -6.46 17.34 2.72
CA SER A 90 -6.01 18.51 1.96
C SER A 90 -4.90 18.16 0.97
N ILE A 91 -4.01 17.25 1.35
CA ILE A 91 -2.94 16.74 0.49
C ILE A 91 -3.53 15.94 -0.67
N VAL A 92 -4.41 14.98 -0.37
CA VAL A 92 -5.11 14.17 -1.38
C VAL A 92 -5.84 15.05 -2.38
N LYS A 93 -6.66 16.01 -1.90
CA LYS A 93 -7.36 16.97 -2.77
C LYS A 93 -6.41 17.74 -3.67
N SER A 94 -5.26 18.17 -3.14
CA SER A 94 -4.25 18.88 -3.92
C SER A 94 -3.66 18.01 -5.02
N LEU A 95 -3.34 16.74 -4.74
CA LEU A 95 -2.81 15.79 -5.73
C LEU A 95 -3.85 15.49 -6.82
N VAL A 96 -5.08 15.16 -6.43
CA VAL A 96 -6.19 14.86 -7.35
C VAL A 96 -6.51 16.06 -8.24
N LYS A 97 -6.59 17.28 -7.68
CA LYS A 97 -6.76 18.52 -8.47
C LYS A 97 -5.67 18.71 -9.53
N ASN A 98 -4.46 18.23 -9.25
CA ASN A 98 -3.33 18.27 -10.17
C ASN A 98 -3.21 17.01 -11.05
N LYS A 99 -4.29 16.22 -11.18
CA LYS A 99 -4.38 15.03 -12.04
C LYS A 99 -3.38 13.94 -11.66
N ILE A 100 -3.01 13.84 -10.39
CA ILE A 100 -2.23 12.75 -9.85
C ILE A 100 -3.20 11.76 -9.20
N PRO A 101 -3.34 10.53 -9.73
CA PRO A 101 -4.18 9.51 -9.12
C PRO A 101 -3.60 9.07 -7.78
N VAL A 102 -4.45 8.99 -6.76
CA VAL A 102 -4.05 8.63 -5.39
C VAL A 102 -4.78 7.40 -4.93
N MET A 103 -4.04 6.42 -4.43
CA MET A 103 -4.54 5.31 -3.63
C MET A 103 -4.44 5.69 -2.14
N GLY A 104 -5.53 5.56 -1.40
CA GLY A 104 -5.51 5.74 0.06
C GLY A 104 -5.03 4.49 0.79
N HIS A 105 -4.67 4.65 2.06
CA HIS A 105 -4.33 3.52 2.93
C HIS A 105 -4.84 3.77 4.35
N LEU A 106 -5.65 2.84 4.86
CA LEU A 106 -6.27 2.85 6.19
C LEU A 106 -6.05 1.52 6.91
N GLY A 107 -6.27 1.52 8.21
CA GLY A 107 -6.05 0.38 9.07
C GLY A 107 -4.74 0.53 9.85
N ILE A 108 -3.86 -0.45 9.79
CA ILE A 108 -2.47 -0.28 10.23
C ILE A 108 -1.79 0.66 9.23
N LEU A 109 -0.99 1.57 9.77
CA LEU A 109 -0.21 2.53 9.01
C LEU A 109 1.27 2.33 9.37
N PRO A 110 2.03 1.50 8.65
CA PRO A 110 3.42 1.15 8.97
C PRO A 110 4.35 2.36 9.12
N GLN A 111 4.08 3.42 8.38
CA GLN A 111 4.87 4.67 8.48
C GLN A 111 4.71 5.40 9.82
N THR A 112 3.65 5.16 10.58
CA THR A 112 3.41 5.88 11.84
C THR A 112 3.23 4.97 13.04
N GLU A 113 2.91 3.71 12.85
CA GLU A 113 2.63 2.76 13.91
C GLU A 113 3.77 1.77 14.14
N LYS A 114 4.03 1.45 15.41
CA LYS A 114 5.10 0.51 15.81
C LYS A 114 4.61 -0.92 16.03
N LYS A 115 3.30 -1.11 16.19
CA LYS A 115 2.72 -2.42 16.53
C LYS A 115 1.66 -2.83 15.51
N PHE A 116 1.81 -4.01 14.96
CA PHE A 116 0.83 -4.62 14.08
C PHE A 116 -0.32 -5.23 14.92
N THR A 117 -1.40 -4.46 15.06
CA THR A 117 -2.62 -4.90 15.78
C THR A 117 -3.84 -4.62 14.92
N PHE A 118 -4.77 -5.58 14.85
CA PHE A 118 -6.03 -5.40 14.11
C PHE A 118 -6.78 -4.13 14.55
N LYS A 119 -7.19 -3.35 13.58
CA LYS A 119 -7.87 -2.06 13.75
C LYS A 119 -9.40 -2.18 13.63
N GLY A 120 -10.10 -1.28 14.31
CA GLY A 120 -11.56 -1.19 14.19
C GLY A 120 -12.33 -2.15 15.09
N LYS A 121 -11.69 -2.78 16.10
CA LYS A 121 -12.39 -3.58 17.12
C LYS A 121 -13.18 -2.70 18.09
N LYS A 122 -12.61 -1.57 18.51
CA LYS A 122 -13.26 -0.61 19.41
C LYS A 122 -14.19 0.32 18.61
N LEU A 123 -15.36 0.65 19.15
CA LEU A 123 -16.38 1.45 18.45
C LEU A 123 -15.85 2.81 17.97
N ILE A 124 -15.08 3.51 18.80
CA ILE A 124 -14.49 4.81 18.45
C ILE A 124 -13.55 4.69 17.25
N GLU A 125 -12.66 3.69 17.27
CA GLU A 125 -11.71 3.44 16.17
C GLU A 125 -12.45 3.00 14.90
N ARG A 126 -13.45 2.14 15.04
CA ARG A 126 -14.34 1.71 13.94
C ARG A 126 -14.99 2.89 13.24
N ASN A 127 -15.61 3.78 13.99
CA ASN A 127 -16.27 4.96 13.45
C ASN A 127 -15.28 5.91 12.78
N ARG A 128 -14.09 6.08 13.36
CA ARG A 128 -13.01 6.88 12.78
C ARG A 128 -12.59 6.32 11.42
N ILE A 129 -12.26 5.02 11.33
CA ILE A 129 -11.80 4.40 10.08
C ILE A 129 -12.87 4.48 9.00
N LEU A 130 -14.13 4.21 9.35
CA LEU A 130 -15.25 4.32 8.42
C LEU A 130 -15.43 5.75 7.90
N ASN A 131 -15.33 6.76 8.79
CA ASN A 131 -15.42 8.16 8.40
C ASN A 131 -14.22 8.58 7.54
N ASP A 132 -13.01 8.15 7.90
CA ASP A 132 -11.80 8.43 7.13
C ASP A 132 -11.89 7.85 5.70
N ALA A 133 -12.45 6.65 5.54
CA ALA A 133 -12.67 6.04 4.23
C ALA A 133 -13.60 6.89 3.35
N LYS A 134 -14.72 7.36 3.91
CA LYS A 134 -15.66 8.24 3.20
C LYS A 134 -15.04 9.60 2.84
N LEU A 135 -14.24 10.17 3.74
CA LEU A 135 -13.57 11.45 3.50
C LEU A 135 -12.50 11.32 2.39
N LEU A 136 -11.78 10.21 2.36
CA LEU A 136 -10.80 9.93 1.32
C LEU A 136 -11.49 9.74 -0.05
N GLU A 137 -12.59 8.98 -0.11
CA GLU A 137 -13.39 8.85 -1.33
C GLU A 137 -13.89 10.22 -1.81
N ALA A 138 -14.46 11.02 -0.92
CA ALA A 138 -14.92 12.38 -1.24
C ALA A 138 -13.77 13.32 -1.65
N ALA A 139 -12.53 13.03 -1.27
CA ALA A 139 -11.35 13.75 -1.70
C ALA A 139 -10.86 13.33 -3.10
N GLY A 140 -11.42 12.24 -3.66
CA GLY A 140 -11.17 11.80 -5.03
C GLY A 140 -10.08 10.74 -5.19
N ILE A 141 -9.79 9.94 -4.16
CA ILE A 141 -8.94 8.76 -4.35
C ILE A 141 -9.63 7.76 -5.28
N PHE A 142 -8.84 6.99 -6.06
CA PHE A 142 -9.40 5.99 -6.96
C PHE A 142 -9.58 4.61 -6.31
N SER A 143 -8.88 4.34 -5.21
CA SER A 143 -8.93 3.07 -4.46
C SER A 143 -8.38 3.27 -3.05
N VAL A 144 -8.68 2.35 -2.12
CA VAL A 144 -8.16 2.37 -0.75
C VAL A 144 -7.69 0.99 -0.29
N VAL A 145 -6.47 0.94 0.26
CA VAL A 145 -5.96 -0.24 0.96
C VAL A 145 -6.54 -0.27 2.38
N LEU A 146 -7.02 -1.43 2.80
CA LEU A 146 -7.48 -1.73 4.16
C LEU A 146 -6.55 -2.77 4.77
N GLU A 147 -5.56 -2.31 5.58
CA GLU A 147 -4.57 -3.21 6.19
C GLU A 147 -4.95 -3.58 7.62
N CYS A 148 -5.09 -4.90 7.86
CA CYS A 148 -5.44 -5.46 9.17
C CYS A 148 -6.66 -4.78 9.82
N VAL A 149 -7.64 -4.41 9.02
CA VAL A 149 -8.92 -3.89 9.49
C VAL A 149 -9.83 -5.05 9.86
N GLU A 150 -10.56 -4.93 10.96
CA GLU A 150 -11.51 -5.94 11.43
C GLU A 150 -12.49 -6.33 10.30
N THR A 151 -12.68 -7.63 10.09
CA THR A 151 -13.34 -8.20 8.90
C THR A 151 -14.74 -7.62 8.64
N LYS A 152 -15.58 -7.46 9.70
CA LYS A 152 -16.92 -6.89 9.55
C LYS A 152 -16.88 -5.40 9.19
N LEU A 153 -15.88 -4.67 9.71
CA LEU A 153 -15.69 -3.27 9.37
C LEU A 153 -15.21 -3.11 7.93
N ALA A 154 -14.20 -3.88 7.52
CA ALA A 154 -13.71 -3.85 6.15
C ALA A 154 -14.81 -4.20 5.13
N LYS A 155 -15.57 -5.27 5.39
CA LYS A 155 -16.76 -5.61 4.60
C LYS A 155 -17.74 -4.43 4.51
N LYS A 156 -18.05 -3.76 5.64
CA LYS A 156 -18.93 -2.60 5.66
C LYS A 156 -18.39 -1.45 4.83
N ILE A 157 -17.09 -1.18 4.90
CA ILE A 157 -16.42 -0.13 4.12
C ILE A 157 -16.56 -0.45 2.63
N SER A 158 -16.22 -1.68 2.20
CA SER A 158 -16.32 -2.11 0.80
C SER A 158 -17.73 -1.95 0.23
N PHE A 159 -18.76 -2.26 1.01
CA PHE A 159 -20.15 -2.06 0.56
C PHE A 159 -20.60 -0.59 0.53
N GLN A 160 -19.96 0.30 1.28
CA GLN A 160 -20.39 1.71 1.36
C GLN A 160 -19.65 2.62 0.40
N LEU A 161 -18.43 2.27 0.02
CA LEU A 161 -17.64 3.05 -0.95
C LEU A 161 -18.05 2.66 -2.38
N LYS A 162 -17.87 3.60 -3.30
CA LYS A 162 -18.05 3.41 -4.74
C LYS A 162 -16.74 3.09 -5.45
N ILE A 163 -15.62 3.27 -4.75
CA ILE A 163 -14.27 3.00 -5.25
C ILE A 163 -13.80 1.61 -4.77
N PRO A 164 -12.93 0.93 -5.52
CA PRO A 164 -12.37 -0.35 -5.12
C PRO A 164 -11.64 -0.31 -3.78
N THR A 165 -11.88 -1.31 -2.96
CA THR A 165 -11.16 -1.58 -1.71
C THR A 165 -10.19 -2.74 -1.90
N ILE A 166 -8.95 -2.60 -1.42
CA ILE A 166 -7.91 -3.62 -1.52
C ILE A 166 -7.55 -4.09 -0.11
N GLY A 167 -7.82 -5.37 0.17
CA GLY A 167 -7.56 -5.96 1.49
C GLY A 167 -6.15 -6.52 1.62
N ILE A 168 -5.55 -6.34 2.79
CA ILE A 168 -4.38 -7.10 3.23
C ILE A 168 -4.57 -7.46 4.70
N GLY A 169 -4.69 -8.75 4.99
CA GLY A 169 -5.02 -9.23 6.33
C GLY A 169 -6.34 -8.68 6.89
N SER A 170 -7.33 -8.44 6.05
CA SER A 170 -8.56 -7.73 6.39
C SER A 170 -9.81 -8.58 6.08
N SER A 171 -10.45 -8.39 4.94
CA SER A 171 -11.68 -9.11 4.57
C SER A 171 -11.62 -9.65 3.16
N VAL A 172 -12.15 -10.86 2.97
CA VAL A 172 -12.36 -11.45 1.63
C VAL A 172 -13.43 -10.72 0.82
N ASN A 173 -14.21 -9.84 1.45
CA ASN A 173 -15.22 -9.02 0.79
C ASN A 173 -14.67 -7.68 0.26
N CYS A 174 -13.37 -7.42 0.37
CA CYS A 174 -12.74 -6.35 -0.38
C CYS A 174 -12.74 -6.70 -1.88
N ASP A 175 -12.80 -5.69 -2.74
CA ASP A 175 -12.85 -5.88 -4.20
C ASP A 175 -11.58 -6.49 -4.76
N GLY A 176 -10.44 -6.27 -4.10
CA GLY A 176 -9.16 -6.89 -4.42
C GLY A 176 -8.38 -7.27 -3.16
N GLN A 177 -7.29 -8.01 -3.36
CA GLN A 177 -6.36 -8.41 -2.30
C GLN A 177 -4.93 -8.07 -2.74
N VAL A 178 -4.10 -7.63 -1.80
CA VAL A 178 -2.66 -7.44 -2.02
C VAL A 178 -1.87 -8.23 -0.98
N LEU A 179 -0.70 -8.71 -1.38
CA LEU A 179 0.24 -9.38 -0.49
C LEU A 179 1.67 -9.09 -0.95
N VAL A 180 2.61 -9.04 0.00
CA VAL A 180 4.03 -8.95 -0.31
C VAL A 180 4.45 -10.22 -1.02
N ILE A 181 5.12 -10.07 -2.18
CA ILE A 181 5.46 -11.23 -3.03
C ILE A 181 6.35 -12.23 -2.31
N ASP A 182 7.31 -11.77 -1.50
CA ASP A 182 8.21 -12.64 -0.75
C ASP A 182 7.47 -13.49 0.28
N ASP A 183 6.42 -12.95 0.90
CA ASP A 183 5.54 -13.71 1.79
C ASP A 183 4.71 -14.73 1.01
N LEU A 184 4.16 -14.31 -0.14
CA LEU A 184 3.30 -15.14 -0.98
C LEU A 184 4.03 -16.38 -1.50
N ILE A 185 5.26 -16.22 -1.99
CA ILE A 185 6.06 -17.32 -2.55
C ILE A 185 6.88 -18.08 -1.49
N GLY A 186 6.86 -17.64 -0.23
CA GLY A 186 7.62 -18.27 0.85
C GLY A 186 9.13 -18.08 0.73
N LEU A 187 9.56 -16.92 0.29
CA LEU A 187 10.96 -16.51 0.28
C LEU A 187 11.35 -15.81 1.59
N SER A 188 10.44 -15.03 2.17
CA SER A 188 10.65 -14.36 3.45
C SER A 188 10.47 -15.33 4.64
N GLU A 189 11.19 -15.06 5.73
CA GLU A 189 10.98 -15.76 7.02
C GLU A 189 9.82 -15.14 7.82
N SER A 190 9.15 -14.12 7.27
CA SER A 190 8.08 -13.41 7.97
C SER A 190 6.96 -14.37 8.40
N LYS A 191 6.50 -14.19 9.64
CA LYS A 191 5.45 -15.04 10.26
C LYS A 191 4.15 -14.28 10.46
N PHE A 192 3.82 -13.37 9.53
CA PHE A 192 2.54 -12.68 9.60
C PHE A 192 1.39 -13.68 9.48
N LYS A 193 0.54 -13.77 10.51
CA LYS A 193 -0.57 -14.73 10.56
C LYS A 193 -1.58 -14.58 9.42
N PHE A 194 -1.67 -13.41 8.81
CA PHE A 194 -2.56 -13.14 7.69
C PHE A 194 -1.94 -13.44 6.32
N ALA A 195 -0.61 -13.60 6.25
CA ALA A 195 0.10 -13.87 5.00
C ALA A 195 0.15 -15.38 4.76
N LYS A 196 -0.75 -15.87 3.91
CA LYS A 196 -0.72 -17.27 3.48
C LYS A 196 0.44 -17.47 2.49
N ARG A 197 1.30 -18.43 2.77
CA ARG A 197 2.32 -18.90 1.83
C ARG A 197 1.70 -19.89 0.84
N TYR A 198 1.92 -19.66 -0.45
CA TYR A 198 1.43 -20.50 -1.53
C TYR A 198 2.53 -21.39 -2.14
N ALA A 199 3.80 -21.07 -1.84
CA ALA A 199 4.97 -21.83 -2.25
C ALA A 199 6.03 -21.81 -1.13
N ASN A 200 7.11 -22.58 -1.32
CA ASN A 200 8.28 -22.57 -0.44
C ASN A 200 9.55 -22.39 -1.29
N THR A 201 9.71 -21.18 -1.82
CA THR A 201 10.81 -20.86 -2.74
C THR A 201 12.16 -20.89 -2.04
N SER A 202 12.22 -20.54 -0.74
CA SER A 202 13.47 -20.63 0.03
C SER A 202 14.03 -22.07 0.05
N LYS A 203 13.17 -23.09 0.21
CA LYS A 203 13.60 -24.49 0.14
C LYS A 203 14.07 -24.91 -1.26
N VAL A 204 13.43 -24.39 -2.30
CA VAL A 204 13.84 -24.67 -3.69
C VAL A 204 15.23 -24.10 -3.94
N ILE A 205 15.49 -22.87 -3.51
CA ILE A 205 16.80 -22.22 -3.62
C ILE A 205 17.85 -22.96 -2.81
N ASP A 206 17.57 -23.31 -1.56
CA ASP A 206 18.48 -24.07 -0.69
C ASP A 206 18.90 -25.42 -1.33
N ASN A 207 17.94 -26.16 -1.88
CA ASN A 207 18.23 -27.41 -2.57
C ASN A 207 19.06 -27.22 -3.85
N ALA A 208 18.90 -26.10 -4.57
CA ALA A 208 19.63 -25.82 -5.79
C ALA A 208 21.09 -25.37 -5.55
N VAL A 209 21.34 -24.80 -4.36
CA VAL A 209 22.69 -24.31 -3.97
C VAL A 209 23.54 -25.42 -3.34
N ARG A 210 22.95 -26.45 -2.74
CA ARG A 210 23.64 -27.63 -2.21
C ARG A 210 24.12 -28.57 -3.28
#